data_a20607ca2a871870c78af62fe5e7269b
#
_entry.id   a20607ca2a871870c78af62fe5e7269b
#
_cell.length_a   1.000
_cell.length_b   1.000
_cell.length_c   1.000
_cell.angle_alpha   90.00
_cell.angle_beta   90.00
_cell.angle_gamma   90.00
#
_symmetry.space_group_name_H-M   'P 1'
#
loop_
_entity.id
_entity.type
_entity.pdbx_description
1 polymer ?
#
loop_
_entity_poly.entity_id
_entity_poly.type
_entity_poly.pdbx_seq_one_letter_code
_entity_poly.pdbx_strand_id
1 'polypeptide(L)'
;MKKIAMLHTSSATLAMMQQLIADIMPEVEVMHLVEESMIKQVMKAGGVTPNIAARIADYVHIAEKADCDIFITACSSIGTAVEQCQFLTPLQLARIDSAMVEEAIEKGERIAVLATVATTLKPTLDYVQRKVQES
;
A
#
# COMPACT_ATOMS: atom_id res chain seq x y z
N MET A 1 16.40 9.88 12.16
CA MET A 1 15.61 10.27 10.96
C MET A 1 14.78 9.06 10.58
N LYS A 2 13.51 9.25 10.27
CA LYS A 2 12.65 8.15 9.84
C LYS A 2 12.93 7.79 8.39
N LYS A 3 12.97 6.50 8.09
CA LYS A 3 13.16 5.99 6.74
C LYS A 3 11.98 5.12 6.33
N ILE A 4 11.38 5.43 5.19
CA ILE A 4 10.20 4.75 4.67
C ILE A 4 10.59 4.00 3.39
N ALA A 5 10.20 2.74 3.26
CA ALA A 5 10.17 2.06 1.98
C ALA A 5 8.77 2.19 1.37
N MET A 6 8.67 2.64 0.13
CA MET A 6 7.40 2.77 -0.58
C MET A 6 7.39 1.88 -1.82
N LEU A 7 6.50 0.90 -1.85
CA LEU A 7 6.34 0.00 -2.99
C LEU A 7 5.29 0.54 -3.96
N HIS A 8 5.73 0.78 -5.19
CA HIS A 8 4.90 1.14 -6.33
C HIS A 8 4.75 -0.06 -7.27
N THR A 9 3.54 -0.34 -7.71
CA THR A 9 3.27 -1.36 -8.73
C THR A 9 3.21 -0.79 -10.15
N SER A 10 3.40 0.52 -10.27
CA SER A 10 3.47 1.28 -11.52
C SER A 10 4.39 2.48 -11.34
N SER A 11 5.12 2.87 -12.38
CA SER A 11 5.91 4.10 -12.40
C SER A 11 5.07 5.37 -12.52
N ALA A 12 3.79 5.25 -12.87
CA ALA A 12 2.91 6.40 -13.15
C ALA A 12 2.73 7.35 -11.96
N THR A 13 2.79 6.85 -10.73
CA THR A 13 2.61 7.66 -9.51
C THR A 13 3.91 8.09 -8.86
N LEU A 14 5.05 7.61 -9.35
CA LEU A 14 6.35 7.82 -8.69
C LEU A 14 6.70 9.30 -8.55
N ALA A 15 6.71 10.06 -9.65
CA ALA A 15 7.08 11.48 -9.63
C ALA A 15 6.14 12.31 -8.75
N MET A 16 4.83 12.03 -8.80
CA MET A 16 3.85 12.70 -7.96
C MET A 16 4.11 12.43 -6.47
N MET A 17 4.37 11.18 -6.10
CA MET A 17 4.65 10.80 -4.72
C MET A 17 5.97 11.40 -4.22
N GLN A 18 7.00 11.42 -5.07
CA GLN A 18 8.27 12.06 -4.73
C GLN A 18 8.09 13.56 -4.42
N GLN A 19 7.34 14.27 -5.27
CA GLN A 19 7.06 15.69 -5.06
C GLN A 19 6.24 15.91 -3.78
N LEU A 20 5.18 15.14 -3.58
CA LEU A 20 4.30 15.26 -2.42
C LEU A 20 5.05 15.02 -1.11
N ILE A 21 5.93 14.01 -1.07
CA ILE A 21 6.77 13.73 0.10
C ILE A 21 7.76 14.87 0.36
N ALA A 22 8.40 15.39 -0.70
CA ALA A 22 9.31 16.52 -0.56
C ALA A 22 8.63 17.78 -0.03
N ASP A 23 7.37 18.00 -0.38
CA ASP A 23 6.59 19.16 0.06
C ASP A 23 6.07 19.01 1.50
N ILE A 24 5.64 17.79 1.90
CA ILE A 24 4.96 17.57 3.18
C ILE A 24 5.92 17.06 4.26
N MET A 25 6.89 16.22 3.90
CA MET A 25 7.80 15.53 4.82
C MET A 25 9.26 15.59 4.33
N PRO A 26 9.84 16.80 4.13
CA PRO A 26 11.17 16.93 3.55
C PRO A 26 12.30 16.31 4.39
N GLU A 27 12.04 16.06 5.69
CA GLU A 27 12.99 15.43 6.62
C GLU A 27 12.95 13.90 6.58
N VAL A 28 12.02 13.29 5.84
CA VAL A 28 11.87 11.83 5.78
C VAL A 28 12.65 11.28 4.59
N GLU A 29 13.50 10.30 4.85
CA GLU A 29 14.15 9.53 3.79
C GLU A 29 13.17 8.50 3.23
N VAL A 30 12.99 8.48 1.91
CA VAL A 30 12.12 7.49 1.26
C VAL A 30 12.89 6.69 0.22
N MET A 31 12.86 5.37 0.40
CA MET A 31 13.34 4.40 -0.58
C MET A 31 12.17 3.97 -1.44
N HIS A 32 12.14 4.40 -2.69
CA HIS A 32 11.12 3.97 -3.65
C HIS A 32 11.50 2.66 -4.31
N LEU A 33 10.62 1.68 -4.21
CA LEU A 33 10.68 0.39 -4.92
C LEU A 33 9.62 0.41 -6.02
N VAL A 34 10.00 0.22 -7.27
CA VAL A 34 9.08 0.27 -8.41
C VAL A 34 9.08 -1.06 -9.15
N GLU A 35 7.93 -1.73 -9.14
CA GLU A 35 7.75 -3.06 -9.77
C GLU A 35 6.57 -3.02 -10.74
N GLU A 36 6.83 -2.60 -11.96
CA GLU A 36 5.80 -2.35 -12.98
C GLU A 36 5.06 -3.61 -13.47
N SER A 37 5.68 -4.76 -13.37
CA SER A 37 5.05 -6.01 -13.81
C SER A 37 3.93 -6.44 -12.87
N MET A 38 3.97 -6.02 -11.61
CA MET A 38 3.07 -6.51 -10.56
C MET A 38 1.61 -6.13 -10.82
N ILE A 39 1.32 -4.86 -11.10
CA ILE A 39 -0.06 -4.45 -11.36
C ILE A 39 -0.65 -5.14 -12.59
N LYS A 40 0.15 -5.33 -13.64
CA LYS A 40 -0.27 -6.03 -14.85
C LYS A 40 -0.67 -7.48 -14.55
N GLN A 41 0.11 -8.15 -13.70
CA GLN A 41 -0.18 -9.53 -13.28
C GLN A 41 -1.39 -9.60 -12.36
N VAL A 42 -1.53 -8.68 -11.41
CA VAL A 42 -2.72 -8.58 -10.55
C VAL A 42 -3.98 -8.38 -11.40
N MET A 43 -3.96 -7.47 -12.36
CA MET A 43 -5.09 -7.22 -13.24
C MET A 43 -5.44 -8.44 -14.10
N LYS A 44 -4.42 -9.10 -14.66
CA LYS A 44 -4.62 -10.30 -15.48
C LYS A 44 -5.21 -11.47 -14.68
N ALA A 45 -4.77 -11.63 -13.42
CA ALA A 45 -5.24 -12.70 -12.54
C ALA A 45 -6.55 -12.36 -11.82
N GLY A 46 -6.99 -11.11 -11.85
CA GLY A 46 -8.17 -10.63 -11.11
C GLY A 46 -7.93 -10.46 -9.61
N GLY A 47 -6.69 -10.44 -9.16
CA GLY A 47 -6.30 -10.28 -7.75
C GLY A 47 -4.88 -10.75 -7.48
N VAL A 48 -4.51 -10.75 -6.18
CA VAL A 48 -3.19 -11.21 -5.73
C VAL A 48 -3.13 -12.74 -5.75
N THR A 49 -2.12 -13.28 -6.44
CA THR A 49 -1.81 -14.71 -6.47
C THR A 49 -0.75 -15.06 -5.43
N PRO A 50 -0.55 -16.36 -5.08
CA PRO A 50 0.55 -16.78 -4.19
C PRO A 50 1.94 -16.31 -4.65
N ASN A 51 2.19 -16.31 -5.97
CA ASN A 51 3.44 -15.80 -6.52
C ASN A 51 3.62 -14.30 -6.28
N ILE A 52 2.57 -13.50 -6.49
CA ILE A 52 2.60 -12.06 -6.21
C ILE A 52 2.79 -11.80 -4.71
N ALA A 53 2.10 -12.54 -3.85
CA ALA A 53 2.24 -12.43 -2.40
C ALA A 53 3.68 -12.74 -1.94
N ALA A 54 4.31 -13.76 -2.47
CA ALA A 54 5.72 -14.10 -2.19
C ALA A 54 6.66 -12.96 -2.58
N ARG A 55 6.45 -12.34 -3.75
CA ARG A 55 7.25 -11.19 -4.20
C ARG A 55 7.06 -9.96 -3.32
N ILE A 56 5.84 -9.72 -2.84
CA ILE A 56 5.57 -8.65 -1.86
C ILE A 56 6.38 -8.89 -0.59
N ALA A 57 6.40 -10.12 -0.06
CA ALA A 57 7.21 -10.49 1.10
C ALA A 57 8.70 -10.25 0.86
N ASP A 58 9.22 -10.54 -0.34
CA ASP A 58 10.61 -10.25 -0.70
C ASP A 58 10.91 -8.75 -0.65
N TYR A 59 10.02 -7.90 -1.13
CA TYR A 59 10.18 -6.44 -1.04
C TYR A 59 10.13 -5.93 0.40
N VAL A 60 9.28 -6.51 1.25
CA VAL A 60 9.26 -6.21 2.68
C VAL A 60 10.61 -6.54 3.32
N HIS A 61 11.18 -7.70 3.02
CA HIS A 61 12.51 -8.08 3.51
C HIS A 61 13.64 -7.20 2.95
N ILE A 62 13.53 -6.71 1.72
CA ILE A 62 14.48 -5.74 1.17
C ILE A 62 14.44 -4.44 1.98
N ALA A 63 13.25 -3.95 2.33
CA ALA A 63 13.08 -2.76 3.15
C ALA A 63 13.66 -2.94 4.56
N GLU A 64 13.44 -4.10 5.16
CA GLU A 64 14.02 -4.46 6.46
C GLU A 64 15.56 -4.44 6.41
N LYS A 65 16.16 -5.08 5.41
CA LYS A 65 17.62 -5.08 5.21
C LYS A 65 18.20 -3.71 4.87
N ALA A 66 17.38 -2.80 4.39
CA ALA A 66 17.76 -1.41 4.13
C ALA A 66 17.54 -0.49 5.33
N ASP A 67 17.29 -1.05 6.52
CA ASP A 67 17.05 -0.33 7.77
C ASP A 67 15.91 0.70 7.68
N CYS A 68 14.83 0.34 6.97
CA CYS A 68 13.61 1.14 6.96
C CYS A 68 12.83 0.93 8.26
N ASP A 69 12.11 1.96 8.70
CA ASP A 69 11.22 1.89 9.86
C ASP A 69 9.81 1.44 9.49
N ILE A 70 9.37 1.85 8.29
CA ILE A 70 8.01 1.63 7.79
C ILE A 70 8.09 1.15 6.34
N PHE A 71 7.23 0.21 6.00
CA PHE A 71 6.97 -0.17 4.61
C PHE A 71 5.53 0.19 4.24
N ILE A 72 5.35 0.95 3.18
CA ILE A 72 4.04 1.37 2.70
C ILE A 72 3.84 0.94 1.24
N THR A 73 2.66 0.43 0.91
CA THR A 73 2.28 0.24 -0.49
C THR A 73 1.53 1.44 -1.02
N ALA A 74 1.96 1.95 -2.18
CA ALA A 74 1.26 2.99 -2.94
C ALA A 74 0.16 2.41 -3.86
N CYS A 75 -0.17 1.13 -3.72
CA CYS A 75 -1.15 0.43 -4.54
C CYS A 75 -2.19 -0.28 -3.68
N SER A 76 -3.43 0.18 -3.72
CA SER A 76 -4.52 -0.42 -2.93
C SER A 76 -4.87 -1.85 -3.37
N SER A 77 -4.62 -2.21 -4.62
CA SER A 77 -4.86 -3.57 -5.13
C SER A 77 -4.08 -4.67 -4.39
N ILE A 78 -2.92 -4.32 -3.81
CA ILE A 78 -2.08 -5.25 -3.03
C ILE A 78 -2.10 -4.95 -1.52
N GLY A 79 -2.93 -4.01 -1.08
CA GLY A 79 -2.96 -3.54 0.32
C GLY A 79 -3.15 -4.67 1.33
N THR A 80 -4.13 -5.55 1.11
CA THR A 80 -4.40 -6.69 1.99
C THR A 80 -3.21 -7.66 2.05
N ALA A 81 -2.57 -7.94 0.91
CA ALA A 81 -1.41 -8.83 0.88
C ALA A 81 -0.21 -8.23 1.63
N VAL A 82 -0.02 -6.91 1.56
CA VAL A 82 1.01 -6.22 2.36
C VAL A 82 0.69 -6.35 3.85
N GLU A 83 -0.54 -6.09 4.28
CA GLU A 83 -0.94 -6.24 5.68
C GLU A 83 -0.70 -7.67 6.21
N GLN A 84 -0.97 -8.69 5.40
CA GLN A 84 -0.73 -10.09 5.76
C GLN A 84 0.75 -10.43 5.97
N CYS A 85 1.66 -9.66 5.37
CA CYS A 85 3.10 -9.81 5.62
C CYS A 85 3.54 -9.35 7.02
N GLN A 86 2.66 -8.75 7.85
CA GLN A 86 3.03 -8.26 9.17
C GLN A 86 3.60 -9.36 10.08
N PHE A 87 3.20 -10.61 9.89
CA PHE A 87 3.75 -11.75 10.64
C PHE A 87 5.19 -12.13 10.25
N LEU A 88 5.71 -11.60 9.13
CA LEU A 88 7.01 -11.95 8.58
C LEU A 88 8.10 -10.93 8.92
N THR A 89 7.76 -9.80 9.52
CA THR A 89 8.69 -8.69 9.72
C THR A 89 8.35 -7.86 10.96
N PRO A 90 9.36 -7.30 11.64
CA PRO A 90 9.13 -6.30 12.69
C PRO A 90 8.80 -4.91 12.15
N LEU A 91 8.93 -4.66 10.83
CA LEU A 91 8.56 -3.37 10.24
C LEU A 91 7.07 -3.08 10.44
N GLN A 92 6.74 -1.81 10.63
CA GLN A 92 5.37 -1.35 10.53
C GLN A 92 4.96 -1.36 9.05
N LEU A 93 3.93 -2.12 8.73
CA LEU A 93 3.37 -2.17 7.37
C LEU A 93 2.14 -1.26 7.27
N ALA A 94 2.03 -0.53 6.17
CA ALA A 94 0.95 0.43 5.94
C ALA A 94 0.41 0.37 4.51
N ARG A 95 -0.84 0.80 4.37
CA ARG A 95 -1.51 1.01 3.07
C ARG A 95 -1.61 2.51 2.81
N ILE A 96 -1.49 2.91 1.56
CA ILE A 96 -1.66 4.31 1.16
C ILE A 96 -3.08 4.83 1.43
N ASP A 97 -4.07 3.96 1.40
CA ASP A 97 -5.49 4.30 1.57
C ASP A 97 -5.98 4.25 3.03
N SER A 98 -5.12 3.90 4.00
CA SER A 98 -5.56 3.71 5.39
C SER A 98 -6.12 4.99 6.03
N ALA A 99 -5.38 6.08 5.96
CA ALA A 99 -5.82 7.35 6.55
C ALA A 99 -7.09 7.90 5.88
N MET A 100 -7.22 7.76 4.56
CA MET A 100 -8.42 8.13 3.82
C MET A 100 -9.65 7.34 4.28
N VAL A 101 -9.50 6.03 4.50
CA VAL A 101 -10.59 5.17 4.95
C VAL A 101 -11.00 5.52 6.38
N GLU A 102 -10.05 5.72 7.28
CA GLU A 102 -10.31 6.12 8.66
C GLU A 102 -11.05 7.45 8.71
N GLU A 103 -10.60 8.46 7.96
CA GLU A 103 -11.27 9.75 7.86
C GLU A 103 -12.69 9.64 7.29
N ALA A 104 -12.91 8.80 6.29
CA ALA A 104 -14.23 8.58 5.72
C ALA A 104 -15.22 7.98 6.73
N ILE A 105 -14.75 7.02 7.55
CA ILE A 105 -15.56 6.39 8.61
C ILE A 105 -15.92 7.39 9.70
N GLU A 106 -14.99 8.26 10.08
CA GLU A 106 -15.24 9.30 11.08
C GLU A 106 -16.26 10.35 10.62
N LYS A 107 -16.28 10.65 9.32
CA LYS A 107 -17.07 11.75 8.75
C LYS A 107 -18.42 11.33 8.17
N GLY A 108 -18.61 10.06 7.87
CA GLY A 108 -19.78 9.63 7.10
C GLY A 108 -20.39 8.30 7.53
N GLU A 109 -21.72 8.25 7.55
CA GLU A 109 -22.50 7.01 7.78
C GLU A 109 -22.71 6.20 6.49
N ARG A 110 -22.60 6.85 5.33
CA ARG A 110 -22.72 6.22 4.01
C ARG A 110 -21.51 6.57 3.17
N ILE A 111 -20.70 5.56 2.89
CA ILE A 111 -19.42 5.72 2.19
C ILE A 111 -19.53 5.11 0.79
N ALA A 112 -19.25 5.91 -0.23
CA ALA A 112 -19.10 5.43 -1.60
C ALA A 112 -17.61 5.24 -1.92
N VAL A 113 -17.25 4.07 -2.47
CA VAL A 113 -15.90 3.77 -2.91
C VAL A 113 -15.82 3.82 -4.42
N LEU A 114 -14.94 4.67 -4.93
CA LEU A 114 -14.64 4.81 -6.36
C LEU A 114 -13.24 4.31 -6.66
N ALA A 115 -13.09 3.58 -7.73
CA ALA A 115 -11.79 3.05 -8.18
C ALA A 115 -11.66 3.16 -9.70
N THR A 116 -10.48 3.52 -10.18
CA THR A 116 -10.15 3.57 -11.61
C THR A 116 -9.69 2.22 -12.15
N VAL A 117 -9.25 1.33 -11.25
CA VAL A 117 -8.80 -0.03 -11.57
C VAL A 117 -9.68 -1.04 -10.83
N ALA A 118 -10.26 -1.99 -11.57
CA ALA A 118 -11.21 -2.96 -11.01
C ALA A 118 -10.63 -3.77 -9.82
N THR A 119 -9.36 -4.14 -9.88
CA THR A 119 -8.67 -4.89 -8.82
C THR A 119 -8.42 -4.08 -7.54
N THR A 120 -8.64 -2.78 -7.55
CA THR A 120 -8.60 -1.91 -6.36
C THR A 120 -9.91 -1.96 -5.58
N LEU A 121 -11.04 -2.15 -6.25
CA LEU A 121 -12.37 -1.96 -5.64
C LEU A 121 -12.61 -2.93 -4.48
N LYS A 122 -12.44 -4.24 -4.72
CA LYS A 122 -12.69 -5.24 -3.69
C LYS A 122 -11.76 -5.10 -2.47
N PRO A 123 -10.42 -5.00 -2.60
CA PRO A 123 -9.54 -4.80 -1.46
C PRO A 123 -9.85 -3.54 -0.64
N THR A 124 -10.28 -2.45 -1.28
CA THR A 124 -10.65 -1.22 -0.59
C THR A 124 -11.99 -1.38 0.13
N LEU A 125 -13.00 -1.99 -0.49
CA LEU A 125 -14.29 -2.27 0.14
C LEU A 125 -14.13 -3.20 1.36
N ASP A 126 -13.38 -4.28 1.21
CA ASP A 126 -13.12 -5.21 2.31
C ASP A 126 -12.41 -4.49 3.48
N TYR A 127 -11.49 -3.58 3.16
CA TYR A 127 -10.80 -2.78 4.17
C TYR A 127 -11.75 -1.81 4.89
N VAL A 128 -12.59 -1.08 4.17
CA VAL A 128 -13.61 -0.20 4.76
C VAL A 128 -14.53 -1.00 5.68
N GLN A 129 -15.06 -2.14 5.23
CA GLN A 129 -15.95 -2.98 6.01
C GLN A 129 -15.30 -3.48 7.31
N ARG A 130 -14.05 -3.93 7.22
CA ARG A 130 -13.29 -4.36 8.39
C ARG A 130 -13.09 -3.20 9.39
N LYS A 131 -12.70 -2.03 8.91
CA LYS A 131 -12.49 -0.84 9.76
C LYS A 131 -13.78 -0.35 10.42
N VAL A 132 -14.91 -0.41 9.74
CA VAL A 132 -16.22 -0.12 10.34
C VAL A 132 -16.55 -1.10 11.50
N GLN A 133 -16.19 -2.39 11.34
CA GLN A 133 -16.44 -3.39 12.41
C GLN A 133 -15.50 -3.22 13.61
N GLU A 134 -14.31 -2.67 13.39
CA GLU A 134 -13.32 -2.39 14.45
C GLU A 134 -13.63 -1.08 15.22
N SER A 135 -14.38 -0.19 14.62
CA SER A 135 -14.78 1.08 15.23
C SER A 135 -16.06 0.96 16.03
#